data_0bdaae6b1754cb0da4148fdbb7ef81f6
#
_entry.id   0bdaae6b1754cb0da4148fdbb7ef81f6
#
_cell.length_a   1.000
_cell.length_b   1.000
_cell.length_c   1.000
_cell.angle_alpha   90.00
_cell.angle_beta   90.00
_cell.angle_gamma   90.00
#
_symmetry.space_group_name_H-M   'P 1'
#
loop_
_entity.id
_entity.type
_entity.pdbx_description
1 polymer ?
#
loop_
_entity_poly.entity_id
_entity_poly.type
_entity_poly.pdbx_seq_one_letter_code
_entity_poly.pdbx_strand_id
1 'polypeptide(L)'
;YITDQPTHSPYVDNDIRFIDIGKYNITTEATLVAFIEGLLAGNYDITDIYIDGPAKFIKMPIESMENFYKQIELLSAEHSVEFTFTVSAEEVPEYMKKYI
;
A
#
# COMPACT_ATOMS: atom_id res chain seq x y z
N TYR A 1 -1.75 -8.54 0.60
CA TYR A 1 -2.96 -7.71 0.71
C TYR A 1 -2.95 -6.98 2.06
N ILE A 2 -2.78 -5.68 2.01
CA ILE A 2 -2.65 -4.83 3.20
C ILE A 2 -3.92 -3.97 3.32
N THR A 3 -4.63 -4.07 4.45
CA THR A 3 -5.86 -3.32 4.68
C THR A 3 -6.05 -3.05 6.17
N ASP A 4 -6.78 -2.00 6.50
CA ASP A 4 -7.27 -1.76 7.86
C ASP A 4 -8.68 -2.33 8.08
N GLN A 5 -9.19 -3.11 7.12
CA GLN A 5 -10.51 -3.72 7.12
C GLN A 5 -10.39 -5.24 7.29
N PRO A 6 -10.24 -5.76 8.52
CA PRO A 6 -10.04 -7.20 8.72
C PRO A 6 -11.22 -8.05 8.23
N THR A 7 -12.39 -7.45 8.07
CA THR A 7 -13.56 -8.13 7.51
C THR A 7 -13.39 -8.55 6.05
N HIS A 8 -12.38 -8.03 5.35
CA HIS A 8 -12.07 -8.44 3.98
C HIS A 8 -11.45 -9.83 3.91
N SER A 9 -10.89 -10.32 5.03
CA SER A 9 -10.16 -11.60 5.06
C SER A 9 -10.92 -12.78 4.45
N PRO A 10 -12.24 -12.96 4.70
CA PRO A 10 -12.98 -14.08 4.11
C PRO A 10 -13.09 -14.04 2.58
N TYR A 11 -12.84 -12.88 1.97
CA TYR A 11 -12.96 -12.68 0.53
C TYR A 11 -11.61 -12.76 -0.20
N VAL A 12 -10.53 -12.99 0.55
CA VAL A 12 -9.16 -13.05 0.00
C VAL A 12 -8.76 -14.51 -0.13
N ASP A 13 -8.19 -14.87 -1.28
CA ASP A 13 -7.72 -16.23 -1.55
C ASP A 13 -6.66 -16.63 -0.51
N ASN A 14 -6.69 -17.91 -0.10
CA ASN A 14 -5.75 -18.45 0.89
C ASN A 14 -4.28 -18.39 0.45
N ASP A 15 -4.02 -18.32 -0.85
CA ASP A 15 -2.67 -18.20 -1.40
C ASP A 15 -2.12 -16.77 -1.27
N ILE A 16 -2.97 -15.81 -0.90
CA ILE A 16 -2.60 -14.41 -0.73
C ILE A 16 -2.33 -14.14 0.75
N ARG A 17 -1.17 -13.55 1.04
CA ARG A 17 -0.84 -13.13 2.41
C ARG A 17 -1.69 -11.92 2.76
N PHE A 18 -2.52 -12.08 3.78
CA PHE A 18 -3.41 -11.03 4.27
C PHE A 18 -2.81 -10.37 5.50
N ILE A 19 -2.72 -9.04 5.49
CA ILE A 19 -2.16 -8.27 6.61
C ILE A 19 -3.19 -7.25 7.08
N ASP A 20 -3.58 -7.37 8.34
CA ASP A 20 -4.41 -6.37 9.02
C ASP A 20 -3.48 -5.30 9.56
N ILE A 21 -3.34 -4.22 8.82
CA ILE A 21 -2.40 -3.14 9.16
C ILE A 21 -2.79 -2.43 10.46
N GLY A 22 -4.06 -2.51 10.84
CA GLY A 22 -4.53 -1.90 12.09
C GLY A 22 -3.96 -2.52 13.34
N LYS A 23 -3.36 -3.71 13.26
CA LYS A 23 -2.69 -4.36 14.39
C LYS A 23 -1.28 -3.83 14.64
N TYR A 24 -0.77 -2.99 13.77
CA TYR A 24 0.61 -2.50 13.83
C TYR A 24 0.62 -0.98 13.94
N ASN A 25 1.75 -0.44 14.39
CA ASN A 25 1.91 1.01 14.54
C ASN A 25 2.33 1.67 13.23
N ILE A 26 1.53 1.49 12.20
CA ILE A 26 1.79 2.03 10.87
C ILE A 26 0.84 3.20 10.65
N THR A 27 1.28 4.40 11.02
CA THR A 27 0.44 5.60 10.98
C THR A 27 1.05 6.74 10.16
N THR A 28 2.25 6.57 9.63
CA THR A 28 2.93 7.58 8.81
C THR A 28 3.38 6.98 7.49
N GLU A 29 3.65 7.85 6.51
CA GLU A 29 4.20 7.41 5.23
C GLU A 29 5.52 6.67 5.41
N ALA A 30 6.40 7.21 6.27
CA ALA A 30 7.71 6.61 6.51
C ALA A 30 7.60 5.21 7.12
N THR A 31 6.68 5.01 8.09
CA THR A 31 6.50 3.69 8.70
C THR A 31 5.89 2.71 7.71
N LEU A 32 5.00 3.14 6.84
CA LEU A 32 4.43 2.26 5.82
C LEU A 32 5.48 1.85 4.79
N VAL A 33 6.31 2.77 4.33
CA VAL A 33 7.40 2.46 3.40
C VAL A 33 8.38 1.48 4.04
N ALA A 34 8.78 1.71 5.29
CA ALA A 34 9.68 0.81 6.01
C ALA A 34 9.08 -0.60 6.17
N PHE A 35 7.78 -0.67 6.46
CA PHE A 35 7.07 -1.95 6.59
C PHE A 35 7.09 -2.71 5.26
N ILE A 36 6.82 -2.03 4.15
CA ILE A 36 6.86 -2.63 2.81
C ILE A 36 8.28 -3.11 2.48
N GLU A 37 9.28 -2.30 2.78
CA GLU A 37 10.69 -2.70 2.56
C GLU A 37 11.04 -3.95 3.35
N GLY A 38 10.55 -4.05 4.60
CA GLY A 38 10.74 -5.24 5.42
C GLY A 38 10.06 -6.47 4.83
N LEU A 39 8.86 -6.32 4.30
CA LEU A 39 8.16 -7.41 3.62
C LEU A 39 8.97 -7.92 2.42
N LEU A 40 9.48 -7.00 1.61
CA LEU A 40 10.26 -7.36 0.42
C LEU A 40 11.59 -7.99 0.78
N ALA A 41 12.23 -7.51 1.85
CA ALA A 41 13.50 -8.05 2.31
C ALA A 41 13.37 -9.49 2.82
N GLY A 42 12.23 -9.82 3.42
CA GLY A 42 12.00 -11.14 4.02
C GLY A 42 11.29 -12.14 3.11
N ASN A 43 10.83 -11.74 1.94
CA ASN A 43 10.00 -12.58 1.06
C ASN A 43 10.38 -12.38 -0.40
N TYR A 44 11.15 -13.32 -0.95
CA TYR A 44 11.61 -13.23 -2.34
C TYR A 44 10.54 -13.60 -3.37
N ASP A 45 9.44 -14.17 -2.92
CA ASP A 45 8.38 -14.68 -3.79
C ASP A 45 7.24 -13.68 -4.02
N ILE A 46 7.32 -12.49 -3.44
CA ILE A 46 6.28 -11.47 -3.64
C ILE A 46 6.43 -10.87 -5.04
N THR A 47 5.35 -10.93 -5.82
CA THR A 47 5.29 -10.33 -7.15
C THR A 47 4.36 -9.12 -7.18
N ASP A 48 3.37 -9.09 -6.30
CA ASP A 48 2.33 -8.07 -6.27
C ASP A 48 2.00 -7.70 -4.83
N ILE A 49 1.87 -6.40 -4.57
CA ILE A 49 1.39 -5.89 -3.28
C ILE A 49 0.14 -5.06 -3.54
N TYR A 50 -0.93 -5.41 -2.84
CA TYR A 50 -2.21 -4.75 -2.93
C TYR A 50 -2.47 -4.02 -1.62
N ILE A 51 -2.67 -2.70 -1.67
CA ILE A 51 -2.86 -1.88 -0.47
C ILE A 51 -4.20 -1.15 -0.56
N ASP A 52 -5.06 -1.42 0.41
CA ASP A 52 -6.39 -0.86 0.46
C ASP A 52 -6.40 0.44 1.27
N GLY A 53 -6.65 1.56 0.60
CA GLY A 53 -6.90 2.85 1.20
C GLY A 53 -5.81 3.37 2.14
N PRO A 54 -4.56 3.54 1.69
CA PRO A 54 -3.48 3.97 2.59
C PRO A 54 -3.74 5.31 3.26
N ALA A 55 -4.44 6.23 2.62
CA ALA A 55 -4.76 7.53 3.21
C ALA A 55 -5.62 7.40 4.47
N LYS A 56 -6.39 6.33 4.60
CA LYS A 56 -7.27 6.12 5.76
C LYS A 56 -6.49 5.82 7.03
N PHE A 57 -5.51 4.93 6.97
CA PHE A 57 -4.76 4.57 8.18
C PHE A 57 -3.56 5.48 8.43
N ILE A 58 -3.04 6.14 7.41
CA ILE A 58 -2.01 7.18 7.57
C ILE A 58 -2.67 8.49 8.02
N LYS A 59 -3.95 8.67 7.73
CA LYS A 59 -4.74 9.86 8.11
C LYS A 59 -4.18 11.15 7.51
N MET A 60 -3.82 11.08 6.24
CA MET A 60 -3.37 12.22 5.45
C MET A 60 -4.31 12.46 4.28
N PRO A 61 -4.48 13.73 3.85
CA PRO A 61 -5.15 14.00 2.60
C PRO A 61 -4.39 13.36 1.44
N ILE A 62 -5.11 12.75 0.52
CA ILE A 62 -4.49 12.09 -0.64
C ILE A 62 -3.64 13.07 -1.46
N GLU A 63 -4.00 14.35 -1.47
CA GLU A 63 -3.28 15.41 -2.18
C GLU A 63 -1.86 15.61 -1.64
N SER A 64 -1.62 15.23 -0.39
CA SER A 64 -0.33 15.41 0.29
C SER A 64 0.57 14.18 0.19
N MET A 65 0.14 13.13 -0.50
CA MET A 65 0.85 11.85 -0.53
C MET A 65 1.71 11.63 -1.78
N GLU A 66 1.97 12.67 -2.55
CA GLU A 66 2.75 12.54 -3.78
C GLU A 66 4.12 11.90 -3.56
N ASN A 67 4.85 12.33 -2.53
CA ASN A 67 6.18 11.79 -2.23
C ASN A 67 6.13 10.31 -1.85
N PHE A 68 5.09 9.89 -1.13
CA PHE A 68 4.87 8.49 -0.79
C PHE A 68 4.76 7.64 -2.06
N TYR A 69 3.93 8.07 -3.00
CA TYR A 69 3.73 7.31 -4.25
C TYR A 69 4.98 7.30 -5.12
N LYS A 70 5.79 8.37 -5.08
CA LYS A 70 7.08 8.37 -5.77
C LYS A 70 8.05 7.34 -5.18
N GLN A 71 8.07 7.20 -3.85
CA GLN A 71 8.87 6.19 -3.17
C GLN A 71 8.42 4.78 -3.52
N ILE A 72 7.10 4.56 -3.59
CA ILE A 72 6.54 3.27 -4.00
C ILE A 72 6.93 2.95 -5.44
N GLU A 73 6.92 3.93 -6.32
CA GLU A 73 7.35 3.74 -7.72
C GLU A 73 8.80 3.28 -7.80
N LEU A 74 9.68 3.86 -6.98
CA LEU A 74 11.09 3.44 -6.90
C LEU A 74 11.21 2.01 -6.37
N LEU A 75 10.47 1.65 -5.33
CA LEU A 75 10.46 0.29 -4.80
C LEU A 75 9.97 -0.73 -5.83
N SER A 76 8.94 -0.37 -6.57
CA SER A 76 8.39 -1.21 -7.64
C SER A 76 9.45 -1.52 -8.69
N ALA A 77 10.18 -0.51 -9.14
CA ALA A 77 11.24 -0.68 -10.13
C ALA A 77 12.42 -1.48 -9.57
N GLU A 78 12.82 -1.19 -8.34
CA GLU A 78 13.99 -1.79 -7.69
C GLU A 78 13.78 -3.28 -7.41
N HIS A 79 12.58 -3.67 -7.01
CA HIS A 79 12.27 -5.06 -6.61
C HIS A 79 11.47 -5.83 -7.66
N SER A 80 11.10 -5.21 -8.76
CA SER A 80 10.26 -5.83 -9.81
C SER A 80 8.93 -6.33 -9.22
N VAL A 81 8.30 -5.51 -8.39
CA VAL A 81 7.04 -5.82 -7.72
C VAL A 81 5.98 -4.83 -8.19
N GLU A 82 4.80 -5.33 -8.51
CA GLU A 82 3.67 -4.52 -8.93
C GLU A 82 2.85 -4.09 -7.72
N PHE A 83 2.56 -2.80 -7.62
CA PHE A 83 1.76 -2.24 -6.53
C PHE A 83 0.41 -1.80 -7.06
N THR A 84 -0.64 -2.13 -6.32
CA THR A 84 -2.01 -1.69 -6.61
C THR A 84 -2.61 -1.08 -5.36
N PHE A 85 -3.17 0.12 -5.50
CA PHE A 85 -3.78 0.85 -4.39
C PHE A 85 -5.24 1.11 -4.68
N THR A 86 -6.09 1.00 -3.66
CA THR A 86 -7.43 1.53 -3.73
C THR A 86 -7.45 2.92 -3.12
N VAL A 87 -8.18 3.83 -3.71
CA VAL A 87 -8.26 5.22 -3.31
C VAL A 87 -9.73 5.64 -3.25
N SER A 88 -10.15 6.16 -2.09
CA SER A 88 -11.49 6.71 -1.91
C SER A 88 -11.40 8.23 -1.97
N ALA A 89 -11.41 8.78 -3.18
CA ALA A 89 -11.41 10.22 -3.39
C ALA A 89 -12.47 10.57 -4.41
N GLU A 90 -13.22 11.64 -4.15
CA GLU A 90 -14.18 12.16 -5.12
C GLU A 90 -13.47 12.67 -6.36
N GLU A 91 -12.29 13.23 -6.16
CA GLU A 91 -11.46 13.77 -7.21
C GLU A 91 -10.03 13.24 -7.05
N VAL A 92 -9.53 12.60 -8.10
CA VAL A 92 -8.19 12.04 -8.11
C VAL A 92 -7.18 13.17 -8.32
N PRO A 93 -6.17 13.32 -7.42
CA PRO A 93 -5.14 14.35 -7.62
C PRO A 93 -4.43 14.22 -8.95
N GLU A 94 -3.98 15.33 -9.49
CA GLU A 94 -3.33 15.36 -10.80
C GLU A 94 -2.14 14.42 -10.90
N TYR A 95 -1.32 14.35 -9.83
CA TYR A 95 -0.13 13.49 -9.82
C TYR A 95 -0.46 12.00 -9.93
N MET A 96 -1.68 11.59 -9.59
CA MET A 96 -2.09 10.18 -9.65
C MET A 96 -2.65 9.75 -11.00
N LYS A 97 -2.99 10.69 -11.86
CA LYS A 97 -3.66 10.38 -13.13
C LYS A 97 -2.81 9.50 -14.04
N LYS A 98 -1.49 9.60 -13.94
CA LYS A 98 -0.57 8.77 -14.71
C LYS A 98 -0.58 7.29 -14.32
N TYR A 99 -1.16 6.95 -13.16
CA TYR A 99 -1.20 5.57 -12.66
C TYR A 99 -2.53 4.86 -12.94
N ILE A 100 -3.48 5.56 -13.49
CA ILE A 100 -4.83 5.03 -13.72
C ILE A 100 -4.96 4.52 -15.16
#